data_b7f3e3ea48aaeedefb9d786daeed533e
#
_entry.id   b7f3e3ea48aaeedefb9d786daeed533e
#
_cell.length_a   1.000
_cell.length_b   1.000
_cell.length_c   1.000
_cell.angle_alpha   90.00
_cell.angle_beta   90.00
_cell.angle_gamma   90.00
#
_symmetry.space_group_name_H-M   'P 1'
#
loop_
_entity.id
_entity.type
_entity.pdbx_description
1 polymer ?
#
loop_
_entity_poly.entity_id
_entity_poly.type
_entity_poly.pdbx_seq_one_letter_code
_entity_poly.pdbx_strand_id
1 'polypeptide(L)'
;MKALTFTRTLAGALASIAIVATAGTAAAQSNPASEKKTMDLGNFSVSLNVKDIKASKAFYEKLDFKVVAGKLEQNWIVLQSGNARIGLFQGMFDKNIMTFNPGWTKDKETMKEFQDVREIQRTLKARGITTVAPEADEKTEGPAYFKVTDPDGNTLLFDQHVPSPKR
;
A
#
# COMPACT_ATOMS: atom_id res chain seq x y z
N MET A 1 44.44 -21.48 -72.34
CA MET A 1 44.17 -22.61 -73.26
C MET A 1 42.76 -23.10 -73.03
N LYS A 2 41.97 -23.02 -74.15
CA LYS A 2 40.80 -23.84 -74.52
C LYS A 2 39.69 -23.99 -73.41
N ALA A 3 38.59 -23.29 -73.45
CA ALA A 3 37.40 -23.54 -74.29
C ALA A 3 36.81 -24.96 -74.14
N LEU A 4 35.60 -25.09 -73.65
CA LEU A 4 34.50 -25.68 -74.43
C LEU A 4 33.12 -25.45 -73.73
N THR A 5 32.28 -24.87 -74.53
CA THR A 5 30.82 -24.66 -74.38
C THR A 5 30.09 -26.00 -74.51
N PHE A 6 29.03 -26.20 -73.81
CA PHE A 6 27.90 -27.06 -74.24
C PHE A 6 26.58 -26.57 -73.74
N THR A 7 25.78 -26.13 -74.63
CA THR A 7 24.36 -25.79 -74.50
C THR A 7 23.49 -27.08 -74.53
N ARG A 8 22.49 -27.17 -73.72
CA ARG A 8 21.26 -27.87 -74.09
C ARG A 8 20.05 -27.44 -73.24
N THR A 9 19.12 -26.89 -73.95
CA THR A 9 17.75 -26.55 -73.59
C THR A 9 16.94 -27.78 -73.37
N LEU A 10 16.11 -27.79 -72.28
CA LEU A 10 14.82 -28.51 -72.31
C LEU A 10 13.80 -27.80 -71.40
N ALA A 11 12.69 -27.50 -72.03
CA ALA A 11 11.51 -26.92 -71.39
C ALA A 11 10.78 -27.98 -70.55
N GLY A 12 10.30 -27.57 -69.36
CA GLY A 12 9.41 -28.39 -68.51
C GLY A 12 8.56 -27.47 -67.65
N ALA A 13 7.30 -27.30 -68.05
CA ALA A 13 6.30 -26.61 -67.29
C ALA A 13 5.98 -27.40 -66.03
N LEU A 14 6.07 -26.76 -64.85
CA LEU A 14 5.56 -27.31 -63.63
C LEU A 14 4.77 -26.20 -62.88
N ALA A 15 3.55 -26.57 -62.60
CA ALA A 15 2.52 -25.78 -61.97
C ALA A 15 2.96 -25.27 -60.57
N SER A 16 2.85 -23.96 -60.38
CA SER A 16 3.03 -23.33 -59.07
C SER A 16 1.81 -23.58 -58.21
N ILE A 17 1.94 -24.46 -57.20
CA ILE A 17 0.97 -24.56 -56.11
C ILE A 17 1.36 -23.48 -55.11
N ALA A 18 0.56 -22.41 -55.05
CA ALA A 18 0.68 -21.39 -54.02
C ALA A 18 0.08 -21.96 -52.70
N ILE A 19 0.95 -22.34 -51.77
CA ILE A 19 0.55 -22.61 -50.42
C ILE A 19 0.37 -21.26 -49.72
N VAL A 20 -0.87 -20.84 -49.55
CA VAL A 20 -1.23 -19.72 -48.68
C VAL A 20 -1.06 -20.18 -47.26
N ALA A 21 0.06 -19.88 -46.63
CA ALA A 21 0.24 -20.04 -45.21
C ALA A 21 -0.57 -18.92 -44.50
N THR A 22 -1.77 -19.22 -44.04
CA THR A 22 -2.47 -18.39 -43.09
C THR A 22 -1.72 -18.42 -41.77
N ALA A 23 -0.89 -17.42 -41.50
CA ALA A 23 -0.34 -17.16 -40.20
C ALA A 23 -1.50 -16.80 -39.25
N GLY A 24 -2.06 -17.79 -38.59
CA GLY A 24 -2.94 -17.57 -37.47
C GLY A 24 -2.14 -16.87 -36.36
N THR A 25 -2.34 -15.57 -36.21
CA THR A 25 -1.91 -14.86 -35.00
C THR A 25 -2.73 -15.44 -33.84
N ALA A 26 -2.13 -16.40 -33.13
CA ALA A 26 -2.60 -16.77 -31.80
C ALA A 26 -2.46 -15.52 -30.93
N ALA A 27 -3.52 -14.78 -30.76
CA ALA A 27 -3.62 -13.79 -29.73
C ALA A 27 -3.39 -14.56 -28.40
N ALA A 28 -2.24 -14.32 -27.79
CA ALA A 28 -2.00 -14.76 -26.43
C ALA A 28 -3.12 -14.16 -25.57
N GLN A 29 -4.11 -14.97 -25.22
CA GLN A 29 -5.05 -14.62 -24.18
C GLN A 29 -4.23 -14.45 -22.92
N SER A 30 -3.90 -13.20 -22.58
CA SER A 30 -3.44 -12.85 -21.26
C SER A 30 -4.54 -13.26 -20.30
N ASN A 31 -4.35 -14.41 -19.65
CA ASN A 31 -5.14 -14.80 -18.50
C ASN A 31 -5.07 -13.60 -17.54
N PRO A 32 -6.16 -12.95 -17.14
CA PRO A 32 -6.10 -11.96 -16.11
C PRO A 32 -5.69 -12.71 -14.84
N ALA A 33 -4.38 -12.78 -14.59
CA ALA A 33 -3.87 -13.14 -13.29
C ALA A 33 -4.66 -12.26 -12.33
N SER A 34 -5.45 -12.86 -11.44
CA SER A 34 -6.27 -12.14 -10.48
C SER A 34 -5.35 -11.11 -9.83
N GLU A 35 -5.52 -9.84 -10.18
CA GLU A 35 -4.74 -8.77 -9.56
C GLU A 35 -4.94 -8.91 -8.06
N LYS A 36 -3.88 -9.34 -7.38
CA LYS A 36 -3.92 -9.53 -5.94
C LYS A 36 -4.21 -8.15 -5.36
N LYS A 37 -5.46 -7.93 -4.96
CA LYS A 37 -5.93 -6.62 -4.44
C LYS A 37 -4.90 -6.13 -3.42
N THR A 38 -4.28 -5.01 -3.72
CA THR A 38 -3.31 -4.37 -2.83
C THR A 38 -4.02 -4.03 -1.53
N MET A 39 -3.36 -4.31 -0.40
CA MET A 39 -3.92 -4.00 0.91
C MET A 39 -3.94 -2.48 1.09
N ASP A 40 -5.10 -1.94 1.44
CA ASP A 40 -5.27 -0.53 1.80
C ASP A 40 -5.12 -0.39 3.33
N LEU A 41 -4.04 0.23 3.75
CA LEU A 41 -3.73 0.43 5.17
C LEU A 41 -4.36 1.70 5.75
N GLY A 42 -4.98 2.53 4.92
CA GLY A 42 -5.57 3.81 5.32
C GLY A 42 -4.57 4.96 5.40
N ASN A 43 -4.99 6.04 6.04
CA ASN A 43 -4.19 7.26 6.15
C ASN A 43 -2.95 7.04 7.03
N PHE A 44 -1.80 7.49 6.55
CA PHE A 44 -0.51 7.33 7.24
C PHE A 44 -0.12 8.55 8.06
N SER A 45 0.46 8.31 9.22
CA SER A 45 1.10 9.33 10.06
C SER A 45 2.25 8.74 10.86
N VAL A 46 3.13 9.60 11.37
CA VAL A 46 4.19 9.21 12.32
C VAL A 46 3.84 9.78 13.68
N SER A 47 3.83 8.93 14.72
CA SER A 47 3.66 9.33 16.10
C SER A 47 5.05 9.40 16.75
N LEU A 48 5.48 10.60 17.11
CA LEU A 48 6.79 10.86 17.67
C LEU A 48 6.69 10.93 19.20
N ASN A 49 7.55 10.16 19.87
CA ASN A 49 7.83 10.35 21.29
C ASN A 49 8.73 11.58 21.46
N VAL A 50 8.24 12.59 22.13
CA VAL A 50 8.98 13.85 22.33
C VAL A 50 9.24 14.12 23.82
N LYS A 51 10.38 14.71 24.12
CA LYS A 51 10.76 15.08 25.50
C LYS A 51 10.04 16.33 25.98
N ASP A 52 9.86 17.30 25.08
CA ASP A 52 9.18 18.57 25.32
C ASP A 52 8.27 18.87 24.13
N ILE A 53 6.98 18.69 24.35
CA ILE A 53 5.95 18.87 23.30
C ILE A 53 5.83 20.33 22.85
N LYS A 54 6.11 21.30 23.74
CA LYS A 54 6.03 22.73 23.40
C LYS A 54 7.20 23.12 22.50
N ALA A 55 8.40 22.68 22.82
CA ALA A 55 9.57 22.90 22.00
C ALA A 55 9.45 22.21 20.65
N SER A 56 8.96 20.95 20.62
CA SER A 56 8.72 20.22 19.38
C SER A 56 7.65 20.89 18.51
N LYS A 57 6.53 21.33 19.11
CA LYS A 57 5.51 22.12 18.40
C LYS A 57 6.11 23.34 17.73
N ALA A 58 6.85 24.16 18.50
CA ALA A 58 7.47 25.38 17.97
C ALA A 58 8.47 25.10 16.83
N PHE A 59 9.15 23.95 16.87
CA PHE A 59 10.02 23.51 15.78
C PHE A 59 9.25 23.20 14.51
N TYR A 60 8.20 22.36 14.60
CA TYR A 60 7.41 21.98 13.42
C TYR A 60 6.59 23.13 12.86
N GLU A 61 6.15 24.09 13.67
CA GLU A 61 5.48 25.31 13.20
C GLU A 61 6.37 26.15 12.28
N LYS A 62 7.71 26.15 12.49
CA LYS A 62 8.66 26.79 11.57
C LYS A 62 8.76 26.08 10.21
N LEU A 63 8.27 24.85 10.11
CA LEU A 63 8.16 24.08 8.87
C LEU A 63 6.73 24.12 8.30
N ASP A 64 5.94 25.12 8.68
CA ASP A 64 4.55 25.33 8.25
C ASP A 64 3.55 24.23 8.66
N PHE A 65 3.92 23.40 9.66
CA PHE A 65 2.94 22.49 10.26
C PHE A 65 1.98 23.25 11.16
N LYS A 66 0.69 22.89 11.09
CA LYS A 66 -0.38 23.47 11.90
C LYS A 66 -1.00 22.40 12.79
N VAL A 67 -1.35 22.76 14.02
CA VAL A 67 -2.07 21.85 14.93
C VAL A 67 -3.47 21.62 14.38
N VAL A 68 -3.83 20.35 14.17
CA VAL A 68 -5.13 19.92 13.64
C VAL A 68 -5.92 19.08 14.63
N ALA A 69 -5.29 18.58 15.70
CA ALA A 69 -5.98 17.85 16.76
C ALA A 69 -5.13 17.79 18.05
N GLY A 70 -5.74 17.35 19.15
CA GLY A 70 -5.11 17.20 20.46
C GLY A 70 -5.06 18.48 21.27
N LYS A 71 -4.46 18.36 22.46
CA LYS A 71 -4.30 19.45 23.42
C LYS A 71 -2.94 19.31 24.12
N LEU A 72 -2.21 20.40 24.24
CA LEU A 72 -0.91 20.41 24.93
C LEU A 72 -1.01 19.96 26.39
N GLU A 73 -2.11 20.34 27.07
CA GLU A 73 -2.39 19.99 28.45
C GLU A 73 -2.60 18.47 28.65
N GLN A 74 -2.89 17.77 27.55
CA GLN A 74 -3.01 16.30 27.53
C GLN A 74 -1.74 15.61 27.04
N ASN A 75 -0.65 16.36 26.86
CA ASN A 75 0.65 15.87 26.39
C ASN A 75 0.62 15.22 25.00
N TRP A 76 -0.35 15.57 24.16
CA TRP A 76 -0.37 15.15 22.76
C TRP A 76 -1.02 16.17 21.85
N ILE A 77 -0.48 16.30 20.64
CA ILE A 77 -1.06 17.07 19.53
C ILE A 77 -0.77 16.36 18.21
N VAL A 78 -1.59 16.62 17.22
CA VAL A 78 -1.34 16.21 15.82
C VAL A 78 -1.15 17.46 14.98
N LEU A 79 -0.10 17.46 14.18
CA LEU A 79 0.26 18.52 13.27
C LEU A 79 0.14 18.03 11.83
N GLN A 80 -0.17 18.95 10.92
CA GLN A 80 -0.29 18.67 9.49
C GLN A 80 0.29 19.81 8.65
N SER A 81 1.02 19.45 7.59
CA SER A 81 1.44 20.31 6.50
C SER A 81 1.23 19.56 5.18
N GLY A 82 0.30 20.02 4.34
CA GLY A 82 -0.10 19.31 3.12
C GLY A 82 -0.56 17.86 3.42
N ASN A 83 0.13 16.88 2.84
CA ASN A 83 -0.13 15.45 3.06
C ASN A 83 0.67 14.85 4.23
N ALA A 84 1.60 15.60 4.83
CA ALA A 84 2.40 15.13 5.95
C ALA A 84 1.64 15.32 7.26
N ARG A 85 1.52 14.23 8.03
CA ARG A 85 0.88 14.23 9.35
C ARG A 85 1.84 13.67 10.39
N ILE A 86 1.98 14.39 11.50
CA ILE A 86 2.87 14.04 12.61
C ILE A 86 2.10 14.19 13.92
N GLY A 87 2.07 13.15 14.73
CA GLY A 87 1.63 13.22 16.12
C GLY A 87 2.83 13.48 17.03
N LEU A 88 2.71 14.43 17.95
CA LEU A 88 3.67 14.64 19.02
C LEU A 88 3.05 14.15 20.32
N PHE A 89 3.76 13.26 21.03
CA PHE A 89 3.31 12.62 22.25
C PHE A 89 4.42 12.69 23.30
N GLN A 90 4.13 13.24 24.46
CA GLN A 90 5.09 13.35 25.55
C GLN A 90 4.76 12.34 26.64
N GLY A 91 5.69 11.40 26.90
CA GLY A 91 5.57 10.42 27.98
C GLY A 91 4.48 9.35 27.80
N MET A 92 4.02 9.09 26.57
CA MET A 92 2.97 8.10 26.31
C MET A 92 3.49 6.75 25.82
N PHE A 93 4.67 6.72 25.22
CA PHE A 93 5.36 5.52 24.72
C PHE A 93 6.86 5.79 24.57
N ASP A 94 7.66 4.74 24.45
CA ASP A 94 9.13 4.86 24.51
C ASP A 94 9.78 5.07 23.13
N LYS A 95 9.13 4.65 22.04
CA LYS A 95 9.65 4.70 20.67
C LYS A 95 8.67 5.32 19.72
N ASN A 96 9.15 5.92 18.64
CA ASN A 96 8.29 6.40 17.55
C ASN A 96 7.46 5.26 16.95
N ILE A 97 6.25 5.59 16.50
CA ILE A 97 5.28 4.63 15.96
C ILE A 97 4.87 5.10 14.56
N MET A 98 4.90 4.19 13.59
CA MET A 98 4.26 4.37 12.30
C MET A 98 2.78 4.03 12.45
N THR A 99 1.91 4.97 12.16
CA THR A 99 0.47 4.80 12.38
C THR A 99 -0.29 4.81 11.07
N PHE A 100 -1.16 3.83 10.88
CA PHE A 100 -2.09 3.72 9.77
C PHE A 100 -3.51 3.80 10.32
N ASN A 101 -4.35 4.64 9.71
CA ASN A 101 -5.73 4.83 10.14
C ASN A 101 -6.71 4.38 9.06
N PRO A 102 -7.10 3.09 9.03
CA PRO A 102 -8.13 2.59 8.12
C PRO A 102 -9.45 3.36 8.31
N GLY A 103 -10.11 3.66 7.19
CA GLY A 103 -11.40 4.36 7.19
C GLY A 103 -11.32 5.88 7.30
N TRP A 104 -10.13 6.47 7.36
CA TRP A 104 -9.94 7.91 7.32
C TRP A 104 -9.21 8.39 6.07
N THR A 105 -9.70 9.50 5.50
CA THR A 105 -8.93 10.32 4.56
C THR A 105 -7.81 11.07 5.30
N LYS A 106 -6.92 11.73 4.53
CA LYS A 106 -5.88 12.62 5.11
C LYS A 106 -6.47 13.74 5.99
N ASP A 107 -7.70 14.15 5.72
CA ASP A 107 -8.40 15.22 6.46
C ASP A 107 -9.30 14.70 7.58
N LYS A 108 -9.20 13.40 7.91
CA LYS A 108 -10.02 12.69 8.91
C LYS A 108 -11.49 12.55 8.56
N GLU A 109 -11.85 12.68 7.31
CA GLU A 109 -13.19 12.35 6.86
C GLU A 109 -13.36 10.84 6.83
N THR A 110 -14.52 10.35 7.24
CA THR A 110 -14.85 8.93 7.19
C THR A 110 -15.06 8.48 5.76
N MET A 111 -14.30 7.48 5.33
CA MET A 111 -14.46 6.85 4.02
C MET A 111 -15.68 5.91 4.04
N LYS A 112 -16.41 5.87 2.93
CA LYS A 112 -17.54 4.93 2.76
C LYS A 112 -17.05 3.49 2.57
N GLU A 113 -15.98 3.33 1.81
CA GLU A 113 -15.35 2.06 1.50
C GLU A 113 -13.89 2.08 1.93
N PHE A 114 -13.48 1.12 2.70
CA PHE A 114 -12.11 0.94 3.17
C PHE A 114 -11.91 -0.50 3.64
N GLN A 115 -10.67 -0.92 3.80
CA GLN A 115 -10.36 -2.22 4.38
C GLN A 115 -10.41 -2.14 5.90
N ASP A 116 -11.29 -2.92 6.54
CA ASP A 116 -11.45 -2.94 7.99
C ASP A 116 -10.17 -3.43 8.69
N VAL A 117 -9.85 -2.85 9.83
CA VAL A 117 -8.66 -3.18 10.62
C VAL A 117 -8.56 -4.67 10.96
N ARG A 118 -9.69 -5.35 11.16
CA ARG A 118 -9.75 -6.79 11.45
C ARG A 118 -9.42 -7.62 10.22
N GLU A 119 -9.84 -7.15 9.03
CA GLU A 119 -9.47 -7.79 7.75
C GLU A 119 -7.98 -7.62 7.48
N ILE A 120 -7.42 -6.42 7.73
CA ILE A 120 -5.97 -6.18 7.66
C ILE A 120 -5.24 -7.12 8.61
N GLN A 121 -5.68 -7.23 9.87
CA GLN A 121 -5.10 -8.13 10.88
C GLN A 121 -5.08 -9.59 10.40
N ARG A 122 -6.22 -10.12 9.92
CA ARG A 122 -6.30 -11.49 9.38
C ARG A 122 -5.36 -11.69 8.20
N THR A 123 -5.32 -10.72 7.30
CA THR A 123 -4.45 -10.79 6.11
C THR A 123 -2.98 -10.82 6.49
N LEU A 124 -2.55 -10.01 7.46
CA LEU A 124 -1.17 -10.00 7.94
C LEU A 124 -0.81 -11.30 8.65
N LYS A 125 -1.69 -11.82 9.50
CA LYS A 125 -1.52 -13.15 10.14
C LYS A 125 -1.39 -14.27 9.10
N ALA A 126 -2.23 -14.27 8.06
CA ALA A 126 -2.16 -15.25 6.97
C ALA A 126 -0.86 -15.16 6.15
N ARG A 127 -0.18 -14.01 6.20
CA ARG A 127 1.14 -13.79 5.59
C ARG A 127 2.30 -14.08 6.55
N GLY A 128 2.02 -14.62 7.74
CA GLY A 128 3.03 -14.97 8.75
C GLY A 128 3.52 -13.80 9.61
N ILE A 129 2.85 -12.65 9.58
CA ILE A 129 3.20 -11.51 10.44
C ILE A 129 2.52 -11.69 11.79
N THR A 130 3.32 -11.68 12.86
CA THR A 130 2.83 -11.79 14.24
C THR A 130 2.31 -10.44 14.73
N THR A 131 1.11 -10.44 15.30
CA THR A 131 0.53 -9.27 15.96
C THR A 131 1.03 -9.16 17.40
N VAL A 132 1.09 -7.93 17.92
CA VAL A 132 1.43 -7.64 19.32
C VAL A 132 0.12 -7.27 20.04
N ALA A 133 -0.11 -7.87 21.21
CA ALA A 133 -1.31 -7.57 22.01
C ALA A 133 -1.42 -6.07 22.39
N PRO A 134 -2.64 -5.50 22.48
CA PRO A 134 -3.92 -6.15 22.18
C PRO A 134 -4.17 -6.30 20.68
N GLU A 135 -5.03 -7.25 20.30
CA GLU A 135 -5.51 -7.46 18.94
C GLU A 135 -6.89 -6.84 18.75
N ALA A 136 -7.22 -6.52 17.49
CA ALA A 136 -8.58 -6.11 17.14
C ALA A 136 -9.54 -7.29 17.33
N ASP A 137 -10.56 -7.11 18.15
CA ASP A 137 -11.59 -8.15 18.39
C ASP A 137 -12.47 -8.32 17.15
N GLU A 138 -12.42 -9.51 16.57
CA GLU A 138 -13.14 -9.85 15.34
C GLU A 138 -14.68 -9.92 15.51
N LYS A 139 -15.17 -9.93 16.75
CA LYS A 139 -16.60 -10.00 17.06
C LYS A 139 -17.26 -8.63 17.16
N THR A 140 -16.48 -7.56 17.09
CA THR A 140 -16.97 -6.18 17.17
C THR A 140 -16.94 -5.49 15.82
N GLU A 141 -17.77 -4.45 15.63
CA GLU A 141 -17.83 -3.62 14.44
C GLU A 141 -17.44 -2.16 14.71
N GLY A 142 -17.10 -1.84 15.96
CA GLY A 142 -16.69 -0.51 16.39
C GLY A 142 -15.22 -0.21 16.05
N PRO A 143 -14.73 0.95 16.51
CA PRO A 143 -13.30 1.29 16.48
C PRO A 143 -12.46 0.19 17.11
N ALA A 144 -11.32 -0.10 16.50
CA ALA A 144 -10.40 -1.12 16.99
C ALA A 144 -8.99 -0.87 16.46
N TYR A 145 -8.00 -1.49 17.11
CA TYR A 145 -6.61 -1.38 16.68
C TYR A 145 -5.83 -2.66 16.97
N PHE A 146 -4.71 -2.79 16.30
CA PHE A 146 -3.67 -3.78 16.61
C PHE A 146 -2.30 -3.23 16.24
N LYS A 147 -1.25 -3.91 16.69
CA LYS A 147 0.14 -3.55 16.40
C LYS A 147 0.90 -4.73 15.82
N VAL A 148 1.90 -4.42 15.01
CA VAL A 148 2.95 -5.35 14.59
C VAL A 148 4.30 -4.69 14.79
N THR A 149 5.36 -5.50 14.83
CA THR A 149 6.73 -5.01 14.89
C THR A 149 7.47 -5.50 13.66
N ASP A 150 8.20 -4.61 12.99
CA ASP A 150 9.03 -4.98 11.87
C ASP A 150 10.33 -5.70 12.34
N PRO A 151 11.16 -6.26 11.43
CA PRO A 151 12.37 -6.96 11.81
C PRO A 151 13.40 -6.13 12.59
N ASP A 152 13.37 -4.80 12.44
CA ASP A 152 14.28 -3.88 13.14
C ASP A 152 13.71 -3.33 14.46
N GLY A 153 12.52 -3.81 14.85
CA GLY A 153 11.86 -3.44 16.10
C GLY A 153 11.06 -2.14 16.02
N ASN A 154 10.73 -1.66 14.82
CA ASN A 154 9.83 -0.52 14.66
C ASN A 154 8.38 -0.96 14.86
N THR A 155 7.62 -0.17 15.59
CA THR A 155 6.20 -0.43 15.82
C THR A 155 5.35 0.17 14.72
N LEU A 156 4.47 -0.66 14.12
CA LEU A 156 3.40 -0.25 13.24
C LEU A 156 2.07 -0.41 13.98
N LEU A 157 1.30 0.66 14.07
CA LEU A 157 -0.03 0.71 14.67
C LEU A 157 -1.07 0.84 13.56
N PHE A 158 -2.03 -0.06 13.55
CA PHE A 158 -3.23 0.03 12.69
C PHE A 158 -4.39 0.42 13.59
N ASP A 159 -4.86 1.66 13.49
CA ASP A 159 -5.80 2.29 14.43
C ASP A 159 -7.02 2.84 13.68
N GLN A 160 -8.10 2.05 13.68
CA GLN A 160 -9.37 2.41 13.07
C GLN A 160 -10.25 3.12 14.09
N HIS A 161 -10.54 4.38 13.86
CA HIS A 161 -11.37 5.23 14.74
C HIS A 161 -12.86 5.26 14.36
N VAL A 162 -13.22 4.64 13.25
CA VAL A 162 -14.58 4.61 12.69
C VAL A 162 -15.18 3.19 12.77
N PRO A 163 -16.50 3.03 12.76
CA PRO A 163 -17.11 1.72 12.63
C PRO A 163 -16.67 1.01 11.35
N SER A 164 -16.79 -0.32 11.33
CA SER A 164 -16.60 -1.13 10.14
C SER A 164 -17.44 -0.63 8.97
N PRO A 165 -16.96 -0.71 7.71
CA PRO A 165 -17.74 -0.31 6.56
C PRO A 165 -18.98 -1.20 6.45
N LYS A 166 -20.13 -0.61 6.14
CA LYS A 166 -21.35 -1.38 5.87
C LYS A 166 -21.15 -2.21 4.60
N ARG A 167 -21.33 -3.49 4.72
CA ARG A 167 -21.33 -4.45 3.60
C ARG A 167 -22.64 -4.42 2.85
#